data_ec09eb42bb310d792e5c907ac42a8531
#
_entry.id   ec09eb42bb310d792e5c907ac42a8531
#
_cell.length_a   1.000
_cell.length_b   1.000
_cell.length_c   1.000
_cell.angle_alpha   90.00
_cell.angle_beta   90.00
_cell.angle_gamma   90.00
#
_symmetry.space_group_name_H-M   'P 1'
#
loop_
_entity.id
_entity.type
_entity.pdbx_description
1 polymer ?
#
loop_
_entity_poly.entity_id
_entity_poly.type
_entity_poly.pdbx_seq_one_letter_code
_entity_poly.pdbx_strand_id
1 'polypeptide(L)'
;LLSAPYSTLTYALPDVFPEDFWQEGLRVAIPLGRGALRAGILLERLEHSDLPDGVTCKEVAWPLETVPLLSEEIRALARDLAIRQGLEPGCVFGHVLPQGLRQVDPRIRWLAADRDFSCTVKQVTKLEPDLRQALAVALCRGEARLVAPGRDAAGEELCVLRVDPPWPVRPQAARQREILDYLHERGQVSRRELTRDLGAGSAPAL
;
A
#
# COMPACT_ATOMS: atom_id res chain seq x y z
N LEU A 1 10.51 -9.91 -10.14
CA LEU A 1 10.79 -9.28 -8.84
C LEU A 1 11.45 -7.93 -9.03
N LEU A 2 10.92 -6.89 -8.39
CA LEU A 2 11.54 -5.57 -8.40
C LEU A 2 12.81 -5.61 -7.55
N SER A 3 13.94 -5.22 -8.14
CA SER A 3 15.26 -5.15 -7.48
C SER A 3 15.85 -6.47 -6.96
N ALA A 4 15.55 -7.60 -7.56
CA ALA A 4 16.21 -8.87 -7.26
C ALA A 4 16.98 -9.37 -8.48
N PRO A 5 18.03 -10.18 -8.29
CA PRO A 5 18.82 -10.75 -9.39
C PRO A 5 18.09 -11.88 -10.13
N TYR A 6 16.77 -11.99 -9.99
CA TYR A 6 15.97 -13.02 -10.62
C TYR A 6 15.16 -12.43 -11.75
N SER A 7 15.15 -13.10 -12.89
CA SER A 7 14.39 -12.70 -14.07
C SER A 7 12.89 -12.78 -13.82
N THR A 8 12.43 -13.94 -13.48
CA THR A 8 11.03 -14.26 -13.19
C THR A 8 10.95 -15.34 -12.12
N LEU A 9 9.83 -15.37 -11.40
CA LEU A 9 9.52 -16.41 -10.42
C LEU A 9 8.07 -16.84 -10.61
N THR A 10 7.80 -18.13 -10.45
CA THR A 10 6.46 -18.70 -10.54
C THR A 10 5.81 -18.80 -9.16
N TYR A 11 4.57 -18.36 -9.06
CA TYR A 11 3.74 -18.41 -7.86
C TYR A 11 2.36 -18.94 -8.18
N ALA A 12 1.75 -19.66 -7.24
CA ALA A 12 0.34 -19.99 -7.32
C ALA A 12 -0.51 -18.74 -7.06
N LEU A 13 -1.65 -18.65 -7.74
CA LEU A 13 -2.65 -17.60 -7.47
C LEU A 13 -3.59 -18.08 -6.35
N PRO A 14 -3.92 -17.23 -5.36
CA PRO A 14 -4.84 -17.60 -4.29
C PRO A 14 -6.27 -17.70 -4.79
N ASP A 15 -6.96 -18.75 -4.41
CA ASP A 15 -8.35 -19.06 -4.80
C ASP A 15 -9.39 -18.08 -4.21
N VAL A 16 -8.98 -17.24 -3.26
CA VAL A 16 -9.87 -16.23 -2.64
C VAL A 16 -10.29 -15.12 -3.60
N PHE A 17 -9.62 -14.97 -4.73
CA PHE A 17 -9.99 -14.05 -5.81
C PHE A 17 -10.48 -14.80 -7.02
N PRO A 18 -11.46 -14.25 -7.77
CA PRO A 18 -11.89 -14.83 -9.03
C PRO A 18 -10.72 -14.81 -10.05
N GLU A 19 -10.75 -15.74 -10.96
CA GLU A 19 -9.66 -15.96 -11.90
C GLU A 19 -9.37 -14.76 -12.82
N ASP A 20 -10.40 -14.05 -13.23
CA ASP A 20 -10.35 -12.85 -14.06
C ASP A 20 -9.83 -11.60 -13.33
N PHE A 21 -9.74 -11.66 -12.00
CA PHE A 21 -9.11 -10.60 -11.22
C PHE A 21 -7.61 -10.47 -11.52
N TRP A 22 -6.93 -11.59 -11.78
CA TRP A 22 -5.49 -11.64 -11.96
C TRP A 22 -5.08 -11.24 -13.38
N GLN A 23 -4.91 -9.96 -13.59
CA GLN A 23 -4.52 -9.40 -14.88
C GLN A 23 -3.02 -9.11 -14.93
N GLU A 24 -2.42 -9.30 -16.11
CA GLU A 24 -1.03 -8.94 -16.36
C GLU A 24 -0.80 -7.42 -16.13
N GLY A 25 0.35 -7.08 -15.54
CA GLY A 25 0.65 -5.72 -15.14
C GLY A 25 0.16 -5.36 -13.74
N LEU A 26 -0.60 -6.25 -13.08
CA LEU A 26 -1.01 -6.07 -11.69
C LEU A 26 0.20 -6.18 -10.76
N ARG A 27 0.31 -5.28 -9.81
CA ARG A 27 1.34 -5.36 -8.79
C ARG A 27 0.85 -6.25 -7.64
N VAL A 28 1.72 -7.14 -7.19
CA VAL A 28 1.39 -8.17 -6.20
C VAL A 28 2.44 -8.24 -5.08
N ALA A 29 1.99 -8.64 -3.90
CA ALA A 29 2.85 -8.99 -2.79
C ALA A 29 3.19 -10.48 -2.85
N ILE A 30 4.45 -10.83 -2.89
CA ILE A 30 4.94 -12.21 -2.97
C ILE A 30 5.89 -12.52 -1.82
N PRO A 31 5.81 -13.71 -1.22
CA PRO A 31 6.75 -14.16 -0.20
C PRO A 31 8.07 -14.58 -0.84
N LEU A 32 9.16 -13.90 -0.48
CA LEU A 32 10.51 -14.27 -0.91
C LEU A 32 11.32 -14.80 0.27
N GLY A 33 11.94 -15.96 0.09
CA GLY A 33 12.73 -16.58 1.15
C GLY A 33 11.91 -16.91 2.41
N ARG A 34 12.45 -16.61 3.59
CA ARG A 34 11.84 -16.94 4.88
C ARG A 34 11.02 -15.75 5.44
N GLY A 35 9.92 -15.37 4.77
CA GLY A 35 8.92 -14.52 5.39
C GLY A 35 8.92 -13.02 5.04
N ALA A 36 9.85 -12.53 4.23
CA ALA A 36 9.79 -11.15 3.73
C ALA A 36 8.87 -11.07 2.51
N LEU A 37 7.83 -10.23 2.57
CA LEU A 37 7.03 -9.88 1.40
C LEU A 37 7.81 -8.90 0.51
N ARG A 38 7.73 -9.11 -0.80
CA ARG A 38 8.30 -8.25 -1.83
C ARG A 38 7.23 -7.87 -2.85
N ALA A 39 7.37 -6.70 -3.44
CA ALA A 39 6.53 -6.32 -4.56
C ALA A 39 7.03 -7.01 -5.84
N GLY A 40 6.10 -7.53 -6.61
CA GLY A 40 6.31 -8.05 -7.96
C GLY A 40 5.28 -7.49 -8.92
N ILE A 41 5.50 -7.67 -10.21
CA ILE A 41 4.52 -7.40 -11.27
C ILE A 41 4.13 -8.75 -11.87
N LEU A 42 2.84 -8.98 -12.03
CA LEU A 42 2.32 -10.13 -12.74
C LEU A 42 2.64 -9.95 -14.23
N LEU A 43 3.52 -10.78 -14.77
CA LEU A 43 3.96 -10.69 -16.16
C LEU A 43 3.11 -11.53 -17.07
N GLU A 44 2.73 -12.72 -16.62
CA GLU A 44 2.04 -13.73 -17.42
C GLU A 44 1.27 -14.67 -16.49
N ARG A 45 0.14 -15.17 -16.95
CA ARG A 45 -0.61 -16.26 -16.32
C ARG A 45 -0.32 -17.55 -17.07
N LEU A 46 0.03 -18.58 -16.32
CA LEU A 46 0.28 -19.91 -16.85
C LEU A 46 -0.85 -20.84 -16.42
N GLU A 47 -1.42 -21.59 -17.36
CA GLU A 47 -2.41 -22.64 -17.05
C GLU A 47 -1.77 -23.82 -16.34
N HIS A 48 -0.53 -24.10 -16.69
CA HIS A 48 0.27 -25.18 -16.11
C HIS A 48 1.67 -24.64 -15.77
N SER A 49 2.24 -25.12 -14.67
CA SER A 49 3.61 -24.78 -14.32
C SER A 49 4.56 -25.91 -14.78
N ASP A 50 5.60 -25.56 -15.50
CA ASP A 50 6.70 -26.49 -15.85
C ASP A 50 7.66 -26.71 -14.67
N LEU A 51 7.14 -26.71 -13.45
CA LEU A 51 7.97 -26.95 -12.28
C LEU A 51 8.29 -28.44 -12.15
N PRO A 52 9.50 -28.77 -11.72
CA PRO A 52 9.89 -30.17 -11.47
C PRO A 52 8.97 -30.83 -10.44
N ASP A 53 8.75 -32.14 -10.59
CA ASP A 53 7.96 -32.92 -9.64
C ASP A 53 8.46 -32.72 -8.20
N GLY A 54 7.52 -32.49 -7.28
CA GLY A 54 7.82 -32.30 -5.86
C GLY A 54 8.15 -30.85 -5.46
N VAL A 55 8.18 -29.90 -6.40
CA VAL A 55 8.32 -28.47 -6.10
C VAL A 55 6.96 -27.85 -5.84
N THR A 56 6.72 -27.38 -4.62
CA THR A 56 5.50 -26.66 -4.28
C THR A 56 5.68 -25.18 -4.56
N CYS A 57 4.80 -24.62 -5.42
CA CYS A 57 4.71 -23.18 -5.62
C CYS A 57 4.26 -22.49 -4.33
N LYS A 58 4.95 -21.40 -3.98
CA LYS A 58 4.41 -20.47 -2.99
C LYS A 58 3.27 -19.68 -3.60
N GLU A 59 2.30 -19.32 -2.78
CA GLU A 59 1.16 -18.52 -3.20
C GLU A 59 1.49 -17.03 -3.18
N VAL A 60 0.91 -16.25 -4.11
CA VAL A 60 0.86 -14.79 -4.03
C VAL A 60 0.16 -14.40 -2.73
N ALA A 61 0.80 -13.56 -1.92
CA ALA A 61 0.25 -13.20 -0.61
C ALA A 61 -1.01 -12.34 -0.73
N TRP A 62 -0.98 -11.31 -1.59
CA TRP A 62 -2.10 -10.38 -1.81
C TRP A 62 -1.84 -9.47 -3.02
N PRO A 63 -2.88 -8.98 -3.73
CA PRO A 63 -2.72 -7.92 -4.72
C PRO A 63 -2.38 -6.59 -4.04
N LEU A 64 -1.63 -5.73 -4.71
CA LEU A 64 -1.27 -4.39 -4.24
C LEU A 64 -2.08 -3.30 -4.95
N GLU A 65 -2.81 -3.67 -5.99
CA GLU A 65 -3.79 -2.88 -6.74
C GLU A 65 -4.99 -3.76 -7.12
N THR A 66 -6.08 -3.12 -7.55
CA THR A 66 -7.27 -3.78 -8.09
C THR A 66 -7.35 -3.71 -9.62
N VAL A 67 -6.48 -2.93 -10.24
CA VAL A 67 -6.35 -2.79 -11.69
C VAL A 67 -4.88 -2.81 -12.06
N PRO A 68 -4.51 -3.25 -13.28
CA PRO A 68 -3.12 -3.24 -13.71
C PRO A 68 -2.49 -1.87 -13.60
N LEU A 69 -1.35 -1.79 -12.94
CA LEU A 69 -0.58 -0.55 -12.80
C LEU A 69 0.14 -0.18 -14.10
N LEU A 70 0.58 -1.19 -14.85
CA LEU A 70 1.32 -1.01 -16.08
C LEU A 70 0.49 -1.44 -17.29
N SER A 71 0.33 -0.53 -18.24
CA SER A 71 -0.31 -0.86 -19.51
C SER A 71 0.51 -1.88 -20.31
N GLU A 72 -0.12 -2.50 -21.30
CA GLU A 72 0.54 -3.46 -22.19
C GLU A 72 1.75 -2.86 -22.89
N GLU A 73 1.63 -1.62 -23.38
CA GLU A 73 2.71 -0.92 -24.08
C GLU A 73 3.92 -0.70 -23.17
N ILE A 74 3.71 -0.31 -21.93
CA ILE A 74 4.80 -0.11 -20.96
C ILE A 74 5.46 -1.46 -20.63
N ARG A 75 4.67 -2.52 -20.49
CA ARG A 75 5.21 -3.86 -20.25
C ARG A 75 6.01 -4.39 -21.44
N ALA A 76 5.51 -4.19 -22.66
CA ALA A 76 6.20 -4.56 -23.89
C ALA A 76 7.51 -3.78 -24.04
N LEU A 77 7.48 -2.46 -23.82
CA LEU A 77 8.67 -1.62 -23.83
C LEU A 77 9.72 -2.06 -22.81
N ALA A 78 9.28 -2.36 -21.58
CA ALA A 78 10.18 -2.82 -20.52
C ALA A 78 10.83 -4.18 -20.84
N ARG A 79 10.09 -5.11 -21.46
CA ARG A 79 10.62 -6.40 -21.94
C ARG A 79 11.63 -6.20 -23.07
N ASP A 80 11.31 -5.37 -24.07
CA ASP A 80 12.22 -5.07 -25.18
C ASP A 80 13.51 -4.42 -24.68
N LEU A 81 13.40 -3.47 -23.76
CA LEU A 81 14.54 -2.83 -23.14
C LEU A 81 15.42 -3.82 -22.35
N ALA A 82 14.80 -4.73 -21.60
CA ALA A 82 15.51 -5.77 -20.88
C ALA A 82 16.32 -6.66 -21.83
N ILE A 83 15.71 -7.13 -22.92
CA ILE A 83 16.36 -7.95 -23.93
C ILE A 83 17.53 -7.19 -24.59
N ARG A 84 17.30 -5.96 -25.04
CA ARG A 84 18.33 -5.16 -25.73
C ARG A 84 19.52 -4.81 -24.85
N GLN A 85 19.29 -4.63 -23.56
CA GLN A 85 20.33 -4.24 -22.62
C GLN A 85 20.94 -5.45 -21.88
N GLY A 86 20.45 -6.67 -22.13
CA GLY A 86 20.87 -7.86 -21.40
C GLY A 86 20.57 -7.76 -19.89
N LEU A 87 19.48 -7.08 -19.52
CA LEU A 87 19.06 -6.87 -18.14
C LEU A 87 17.94 -7.84 -17.78
N GLU A 88 17.84 -8.16 -16.51
CA GLU A 88 16.69 -8.86 -15.97
C GLU A 88 15.43 -7.97 -16.00
N PRO A 89 14.26 -8.48 -16.43
CA PRO A 89 13.03 -7.69 -16.48
C PRO A 89 12.69 -6.97 -15.16
N GLY A 90 12.94 -7.62 -14.02
CA GLY A 90 12.72 -7.05 -12.70
C GLY A 90 13.55 -5.79 -12.45
N CYS A 91 14.77 -5.71 -13.00
CA CYS A 91 15.60 -4.51 -12.91
C CYS A 91 14.97 -3.34 -13.67
N VAL A 92 14.47 -3.59 -14.88
CA VAL A 92 13.84 -2.56 -15.72
C VAL A 92 12.56 -2.05 -15.06
N PHE A 93 11.66 -2.95 -14.64
CA PHE A 93 10.45 -2.58 -13.91
C PHE A 93 10.76 -1.83 -12.61
N GLY A 94 11.83 -2.23 -11.91
CA GLY A 94 12.31 -1.53 -10.72
C GLY A 94 12.71 -0.08 -10.99
N HIS A 95 13.18 0.26 -12.18
CA HIS A 95 13.52 1.64 -12.56
C HIS A 95 12.32 2.42 -13.10
N VAL A 96 11.43 1.77 -13.83
CA VAL A 96 10.21 2.39 -14.37
C VAL A 96 9.25 2.80 -13.23
N LEU A 97 9.15 2.00 -12.18
CA LEU A 97 8.25 2.29 -11.07
C LEU A 97 8.83 3.33 -10.10
N PRO A 98 8.05 4.34 -9.69
CA PRO A 98 8.39 5.24 -8.60
C PRO A 98 8.77 4.48 -7.32
N GLN A 99 9.66 5.04 -6.52
CA GLN A 99 10.18 4.37 -5.32
C GLN A 99 9.09 3.91 -4.34
N GLY A 100 8.04 4.71 -4.17
CA GLY A 100 6.90 4.37 -3.31
C GLY A 100 6.14 3.12 -3.75
N LEU A 101 6.13 2.82 -5.04
CA LEU A 101 5.46 1.64 -5.60
C LEU A 101 6.31 0.36 -5.58
N ARG A 102 7.59 0.46 -5.18
CA ARG A 102 8.47 -0.72 -5.03
C ARG A 102 8.31 -1.43 -3.68
N GLN A 103 7.51 -0.88 -2.78
CA GLN A 103 7.28 -1.39 -1.42
C GLN A 103 5.94 -2.11 -1.31
N VAL A 104 5.81 -2.96 -0.27
CA VAL A 104 4.63 -3.80 -0.01
C VAL A 104 3.86 -3.22 1.17
N ASP A 105 3.63 -1.90 1.18
CA ASP A 105 3.09 -1.21 2.34
C ASP A 105 1.65 -0.66 2.21
N PRO A 106 0.81 -1.00 1.19
CA PRO A 106 -0.56 -0.50 1.21
C PRO A 106 -1.31 -1.06 2.40
N ARG A 107 -2.14 -0.23 2.98
CA ARG A 107 -3.17 -0.63 3.94
C ARG A 107 -4.44 -0.98 3.19
N ILE A 108 -5.10 -2.00 3.63
CA ILE A 108 -6.43 -2.34 3.15
C ILE A 108 -7.41 -1.70 4.12
N ARG A 109 -8.32 -0.86 3.61
CA ARG A 109 -9.43 -0.30 4.38
C ARG A 109 -10.73 -0.85 3.83
N TRP A 110 -11.51 -1.45 4.70
CA TRP A 110 -12.85 -1.94 4.40
C TRP A 110 -13.87 -1.05 5.10
N LEU A 111 -14.65 -0.34 4.32
CA LEU A 111 -15.66 0.60 4.77
C LEU A 111 -17.04 -0.10 4.75
N ALA A 112 -17.22 -1.12 5.57
CA ALA A 112 -18.55 -1.66 5.81
C ALA A 112 -19.35 -0.71 6.72
N ALA A 113 -20.67 -0.65 6.53
CA ALA A 113 -21.55 0.28 7.24
C ALA A 113 -21.45 0.19 8.79
N ASP A 114 -21.00 -0.94 9.32
CA ASP A 114 -20.91 -1.26 10.74
C ASP A 114 -19.48 -1.49 11.25
N ARG A 115 -18.48 -1.51 10.37
CA ARG A 115 -17.09 -1.81 10.74
C ARG A 115 -16.09 -1.02 9.92
N ASP A 116 -15.30 -0.19 10.59
CA ASP A 116 -14.06 0.36 10.02
C ASP A 116 -12.94 -0.66 10.30
N PHE A 117 -12.66 -1.51 9.30
CA PHE A 117 -11.58 -2.49 9.38
C PHE A 117 -10.37 -2.01 8.56
N SER A 118 -9.21 -2.00 9.17
CA SER A 118 -7.97 -1.66 8.49
C SER A 118 -6.85 -2.63 8.87
N CYS A 119 -6.16 -3.16 7.88
CA CYS A 119 -5.02 -4.03 8.08
C CYS A 119 -3.92 -3.77 7.04
N THR A 120 -2.71 -4.22 7.32
CA THR A 120 -1.61 -4.24 6.35
C THR A 120 -1.63 -5.54 5.56
N VAL A 121 -1.01 -5.55 4.37
CA VAL A 121 -0.88 -6.77 3.56
C VAL A 121 -0.22 -7.93 4.34
N LYS A 122 0.73 -7.62 5.23
CA LYS A 122 1.33 -8.63 6.12
C LYS A 122 0.34 -9.24 7.12
N GLN A 123 -0.63 -8.46 7.56
CA GLN A 123 -1.66 -8.94 8.50
C GLN A 123 -2.70 -9.80 7.78
N VAL A 124 -3.00 -9.51 6.51
CA VAL A 124 -3.94 -10.32 5.72
C VAL A 124 -3.53 -11.80 5.65
N THR A 125 -2.24 -12.07 5.52
CA THR A 125 -1.75 -13.47 5.47
C THR A 125 -1.95 -14.24 6.79
N LYS A 126 -2.31 -13.53 7.87
CA LYS A 126 -2.56 -14.09 9.21
C LYS A 126 -4.05 -14.06 9.61
N LEU A 127 -4.91 -13.52 8.74
CA LEU A 127 -6.36 -13.50 9.00
C LEU A 127 -6.92 -14.91 8.90
N GLU A 128 -8.02 -15.13 9.62
CA GLU A 128 -8.84 -16.33 9.47
C GLU A 128 -9.33 -16.46 8.03
N PRO A 129 -9.42 -17.68 7.49
CA PRO A 129 -9.76 -17.92 6.08
C PRO A 129 -11.06 -17.22 5.65
N ASP A 130 -12.12 -17.29 6.46
CA ASP A 130 -13.42 -16.67 6.18
C ASP A 130 -13.31 -15.14 6.07
N LEU A 131 -12.55 -14.52 6.96
CA LEU A 131 -12.34 -13.07 6.94
C LEU A 131 -11.49 -12.65 5.75
N ARG A 132 -10.48 -13.46 5.40
CA ARG A 132 -9.64 -13.25 4.21
C ARG A 132 -10.47 -13.33 2.93
N GLN A 133 -11.36 -14.33 2.84
CA GLN A 133 -12.29 -14.49 1.73
C GLN A 133 -13.26 -13.30 1.63
N ALA A 134 -13.88 -12.90 2.74
CA ALA A 134 -14.79 -11.76 2.78
C ALA A 134 -14.09 -10.45 2.36
N LEU A 135 -12.85 -10.26 2.79
CA LEU A 135 -12.03 -9.09 2.42
C LEU A 135 -11.69 -9.09 0.92
N ALA A 136 -11.40 -10.26 0.33
CA ALA A 136 -11.15 -10.39 -1.11
C ALA A 136 -12.41 -10.03 -1.92
N VAL A 137 -13.56 -10.54 -1.53
CA VAL A 137 -14.85 -10.20 -2.15
C VAL A 137 -15.15 -8.71 -2.03
N ALA A 138 -14.94 -8.12 -0.85
CA ALA A 138 -15.14 -6.69 -0.63
C ALA A 138 -14.18 -5.84 -1.51
N LEU A 139 -12.95 -6.30 -1.71
CA LEU A 139 -11.98 -5.62 -2.59
C LEU A 139 -12.43 -5.67 -4.05
N CYS A 140 -12.91 -6.83 -4.54
CA CYS A 140 -13.44 -6.97 -5.89
C CYS A 140 -14.68 -6.10 -6.13
N ARG A 141 -15.51 -5.90 -5.10
CA ARG A 141 -16.73 -5.05 -5.18
C ARG A 141 -16.44 -3.56 -4.98
N GLY A 142 -15.20 -3.17 -4.66
CA GLY A 142 -14.84 -1.79 -4.33
C GLY A 142 -15.30 -1.31 -2.94
N GLU A 143 -15.82 -2.22 -2.12
CA GLU A 143 -16.20 -1.97 -0.71
C GLU A 143 -14.96 -1.88 0.19
N ALA A 144 -13.88 -2.55 -0.18
CA ALA A 144 -12.56 -2.37 0.41
C ALA A 144 -11.63 -1.68 -0.58
N ARG A 145 -10.65 -0.95 -0.08
CA ARG A 145 -9.66 -0.22 -0.89
C ARG A 145 -8.26 -0.43 -0.39
N LEU A 146 -7.33 -0.52 -1.35
CA LEU A 146 -5.90 -0.47 -1.09
C LEU A 146 -5.49 1.00 -0.99
N VAL A 147 -5.07 1.41 0.19
CA VAL A 147 -4.63 2.78 0.47
C VAL A 147 -3.12 2.74 0.61
N ALA A 148 -2.42 3.50 -0.23
CA ALA A 148 -0.98 3.67 -0.05
C ALA A 148 -0.73 4.17 1.37
N PRO A 149 0.32 3.67 2.06
CA PRO A 149 0.69 4.26 3.33
C PRO A 149 0.95 5.73 3.04
N GLY A 150 0.23 6.60 3.73
CA GLY A 150 0.48 8.03 3.67
C GLY A 150 1.92 8.32 4.12
N ARG A 151 2.88 8.10 3.24
CA ARG A 151 4.01 8.98 3.23
C ARG A 151 3.45 10.25 2.63
N ASP A 152 3.17 11.18 3.52
CA ASP A 152 3.00 12.58 3.19
C ASP A 152 4.24 13.10 2.46
N ALA A 153 4.50 12.57 1.27
CA ALA A 153 5.54 13.09 0.41
C ALA A 153 5.15 14.48 -0.13
N ALA A 154 3.93 14.91 0.08
CA ALA A 154 3.43 16.24 -0.22
C ALA A 154 2.05 16.55 0.37
N GLY A 155 1.46 15.70 1.20
CA GLY A 155 0.26 16.02 1.95
C GLY A 155 0.64 16.90 3.13
N GLU A 156 0.32 18.17 3.07
CA GLU A 156 0.41 19.05 4.22
C GLU A 156 -0.65 18.60 5.22
N GLU A 157 -0.21 18.10 6.38
CA GLU A 157 -1.12 17.72 7.45
C GLU A 157 -1.72 19.01 8.02
N LEU A 158 -3.02 19.22 7.76
CA LEU A 158 -3.73 20.42 8.16
C LEU A 158 -4.42 20.16 9.50
N CYS A 159 -4.14 21.03 10.44
CA CYS A 159 -4.81 21.09 11.74
C CYS A 159 -5.99 22.06 11.65
N VAL A 160 -7.17 21.56 11.98
CA VAL A 160 -8.42 22.36 11.98
C VAL A 160 -9.15 22.13 13.28
N LEU A 161 -9.67 23.18 13.88
CA LEU A 161 -10.53 23.08 15.06
C LEU A 161 -11.89 22.49 14.70
N ARG A 162 -12.38 21.62 15.58
CA ARG A 162 -13.74 21.04 15.48
C ARG A 162 -14.73 21.65 16.45
N VAL A 163 -14.24 22.41 17.42
CA VAL A 163 -15.04 22.97 18.52
C VAL A 163 -14.62 24.42 18.71
N ASP A 164 -15.58 25.28 18.96
CA ASP A 164 -15.35 26.71 19.30
C ASP A 164 -15.00 26.87 20.77
N PRO A 165 -14.34 28.00 21.16
CA PRO A 165 -14.10 28.32 22.56
C PRO A 165 -15.42 28.45 23.36
N PRO A 166 -15.42 28.17 24.68
CA PRO A 166 -14.25 27.94 25.54
C PRO A 166 -13.68 26.52 25.42
N TRP A 167 -12.36 26.40 25.42
CA TRP A 167 -11.68 25.12 25.26
C TRP A 167 -11.88 24.19 26.46
N PRO A 168 -12.23 22.91 26.26
CA PRO A 168 -12.37 21.91 27.33
C PRO A 168 -11.02 21.40 27.83
N VAL A 169 -10.07 22.31 28.08
CA VAL A 169 -8.72 21.98 28.55
C VAL A 169 -8.52 22.38 30.00
N ARG A 170 -7.68 21.63 30.72
CA ARG A 170 -7.37 21.92 32.13
C ARG A 170 -6.71 23.30 32.27
N PRO A 171 -6.95 24.03 33.38
CA PRO A 171 -6.36 25.34 33.60
C PRO A 171 -4.82 25.37 33.48
N GLN A 172 -4.16 24.27 33.89
CA GLN A 172 -2.71 24.15 33.86
C GLN A 172 -2.13 23.79 32.48
N ALA A 173 -2.98 23.46 31.50
CA ALA A 173 -2.55 23.08 30.15
C ALA A 173 -2.34 24.32 29.25
N ALA A 174 -1.49 25.25 29.71
CA ALA A 174 -1.23 26.52 29.01
C ALA A 174 -0.82 26.31 27.55
N ARG A 175 0.00 25.28 27.29
CA ARG A 175 0.48 24.98 25.94
C ARG A 175 -0.63 24.50 25.00
N GLN A 176 -1.55 23.66 25.50
CA GLN A 176 -2.69 23.21 24.70
C GLN A 176 -3.61 24.40 24.37
N ARG A 177 -3.81 25.30 25.33
CA ARG A 177 -4.62 26.50 25.11
C ARG A 177 -3.97 27.38 24.03
N GLU A 178 -2.69 27.64 24.12
CA GLU A 178 -1.94 28.43 23.13
C GLU A 178 -2.07 27.86 21.71
N ILE A 179 -2.02 26.53 21.55
CA ILE A 179 -2.20 25.85 20.26
C ILE A 179 -3.64 26.04 19.75
N LEU A 180 -4.64 25.91 20.63
CA LEU A 180 -6.05 26.05 20.27
C LEU A 180 -6.39 27.50 19.90
N ASP A 181 -5.88 28.46 20.65
CA ASP A 181 -6.03 29.90 20.36
C ASP A 181 -5.38 30.25 19.02
N TYR A 182 -4.16 29.74 18.75
CA TYR A 182 -3.46 29.94 17.49
C TYR A 182 -4.24 29.36 16.30
N LEU A 183 -4.82 28.15 16.46
CA LEU A 183 -5.64 27.51 15.43
C LEU A 183 -6.97 28.26 15.23
N HIS A 184 -7.54 28.81 16.30
CA HIS A 184 -8.78 29.58 16.23
C HIS A 184 -8.61 30.88 15.45
N GLU A 185 -7.51 31.59 15.67
CA GLU A 185 -7.18 32.83 14.96
C GLU A 185 -6.93 32.64 13.48
N ARG A 186 -6.32 31.50 13.11
CA ARG A 186 -5.90 31.21 11.72
C ARG A 186 -6.83 30.26 10.96
N GLY A 187 -7.75 29.61 11.65
CA GLY A 187 -8.71 28.67 11.11
C GLY A 187 -8.10 27.33 10.70
N GLN A 188 -7.20 27.33 9.72
CA GLN A 188 -6.55 26.14 9.19
C GLN A 188 -5.06 26.38 9.06
N VAL A 189 -4.24 25.52 9.69
CA VAL A 189 -2.79 25.68 9.76
C VAL A 189 -2.12 24.34 9.50
N SER A 190 -1.03 24.34 8.75
CA SER A 190 -0.26 23.10 8.56
C SER A 190 0.50 22.73 9.84
N ARG A 191 0.66 21.42 10.04
CA ARG A 191 1.45 20.91 11.18
C ARG A 191 2.88 21.43 11.16
N ARG A 192 3.45 21.68 9.97
CA ARG A 192 4.80 22.26 9.83
C ARG A 192 4.84 23.70 10.31
N GLU A 193 3.85 24.54 9.94
CA GLU A 193 3.73 25.90 10.43
C GLU A 193 3.52 25.93 11.94
N LEU A 194 2.60 25.09 12.44
CA LEU A 194 2.35 24.97 13.87
C LEU A 194 3.64 24.62 14.65
N THR A 195 4.42 23.65 14.13
CA THR A 195 5.68 23.25 14.76
C THR A 195 6.75 24.33 14.64
N ARG A 196 6.79 25.07 13.54
CA ARG A 196 7.74 26.18 13.34
C ARG A 196 7.43 27.36 14.26
N ASP A 197 6.18 27.77 14.33
CA ASP A 197 5.77 28.98 15.00
C ASP A 197 5.62 28.78 16.52
N LEU A 198 5.17 27.61 16.94
CA LEU A 198 5.00 27.24 18.35
C LEU A 198 6.09 26.29 18.91
N GLY A 199 7.00 25.81 18.06
CA GLY A 199 8.11 24.91 18.44
C GLY A 199 7.73 23.43 18.49
N ALA A 200 8.76 22.56 18.53
CA ALA A 200 8.62 21.10 18.43
C ALA A 200 7.77 20.44 19.54
N GLY A 201 7.58 21.10 20.67
CA GLY A 201 6.71 20.61 21.76
C GLY A 201 5.20 20.67 21.48
N SER A 202 4.78 21.24 20.33
CA SER A 202 3.37 21.26 19.93
C SER A 202 2.87 19.94 19.34
N ALA A 203 3.76 19.11 18.81
CA ALA A 203 3.40 17.85 18.14
C ALA A 203 2.71 16.80 19.04
N PRO A 204 3.13 16.54 20.28
CA PRO A 204 2.46 15.58 21.16
C PRO A 204 1.19 16.12 21.85
N ALA A 205 0.82 17.38 21.64
CA ALA A 205 -0.36 18.00 22.25
C ALA A 205 -1.59 18.01 21.33
N LEU A 206 -1.42 17.54 20.10
CA LEU A 206 -2.46 17.34 19.09
C LEU A 206 -2.91 15.88 19.05
#